data_278c19ca611dd75d363db3fd86c0e85e
#
_entry.id   278c19ca611dd75d363db3fd86c0e85e
#
_cell.length_a   1.000
_cell.length_b   1.000
_cell.length_c   1.000
_cell.angle_alpha   90.00
_cell.angle_beta   90.00
_cell.angle_gamma   90.00
#
_symmetry.space_group_name_H-M   'P 1'
#
loop_
_entity.id
_entity.type
_entity.pdbx_description
1 polymer ?
#
loop_
_entity_poly.entity_id
_entity_poly.type
_entity_poly.pdbx_seq_one_letter_code
_entity_poly.pdbx_strand_id
1 'polypeptide(L)'
;STVTTKVNGISYSLLDEDNTSLTHEQALQLILNDLSNRKVIKNLEDISFVGHRIVHGGTFFSKPTIITEEVLEKITTCNELAPLHNPVGISGIRCCENLLPSAIHVAVFDTAFHQTIPEINFRYAIPDSWYDSGIRKYGFHGTSYSYLTRVLGNKIGKQNISAVMAHIGQGTSICAVSEGKSVYTSMEF
;
A
#
# COMPACT_ATOMS: atom_id res chain seq x y z
N SER A 1 15.43 15.01 -1.47
CA SER A 1 15.11 13.56 -1.37
C SER A 1 16.41 12.78 -1.47
N THR A 2 16.61 11.75 -0.66
CA THR A 2 17.79 10.88 -0.70
C THR A 2 17.39 9.55 -1.33
N VAL A 3 18.20 9.04 -2.26
CA VAL A 3 18.11 7.69 -2.80
C VAL A 3 19.33 6.93 -2.33
N THR A 4 19.12 5.87 -1.56
CA THR A 4 20.22 5.07 -1.01
C THR A 4 20.00 3.59 -1.32
N THR A 5 21.08 2.88 -1.56
CA THR A 5 21.12 1.42 -1.63
C THR A 5 21.86 0.85 -0.44
N LYS A 6 21.45 -0.33 0.04
CA LYS A 6 22.11 -1.01 1.14
C LYS A 6 22.59 -2.40 0.71
N VAL A 7 23.88 -2.62 0.80
CA VAL A 7 24.49 -3.91 0.41
C VAL A 7 25.37 -4.40 1.56
N ASN A 8 25.12 -5.63 2.01
CA ASN A 8 25.86 -6.24 3.13
C ASN A 8 25.88 -5.37 4.40
N GLY A 9 24.81 -4.64 4.66
CA GLY A 9 24.70 -3.76 5.82
C GLY A 9 25.26 -2.34 5.62
N ILE A 10 25.97 -2.06 4.51
CA ILE A 10 26.55 -0.75 4.21
C ILE A 10 25.60 0.02 3.29
N SER A 11 25.30 1.27 3.65
CA SER A 11 24.46 2.16 2.85
C SER A 11 25.31 3.02 1.92
N TYR A 12 24.88 3.14 0.67
CA TYR A 12 25.52 3.96 -0.36
C TYR A 12 24.50 4.98 -0.87
N SER A 13 24.90 6.25 -1.06
CA SER A 13 24.08 7.24 -1.76
C SER A 13 24.13 6.93 -3.27
N LEU A 14 22.97 7.01 -3.92
CA LEU A 14 22.87 6.95 -5.39
C LEU A 14 22.79 8.36 -6.01
N LEU A 15 22.91 9.41 -5.18
CA LEU A 15 22.90 10.80 -5.61
C LEU A 15 24.30 11.38 -5.55
N ASP A 16 24.67 12.15 -6.57
CA ASP A 16 25.79 13.06 -6.52
C ASP A 16 25.47 14.24 -5.58
N GLU A 17 26.49 14.81 -4.93
CA GLU A 17 26.35 15.86 -3.90
C GLU A 17 25.60 17.10 -4.41
N ASP A 18 25.60 17.35 -5.73
CA ASP A 18 24.95 18.51 -6.36
C ASP A 18 23.48 18.31 -6.72
N ASN A 19 22.90 17.10 -6.58
CA ASN A 19 21.55 16.79 -7.04
C ASN A 19 20.58 16.64 -5.87
N THR A 20 20.06 17.77 -5.40
CA THR A 20 19.24 17.85 -4.18
C THR A 20 17.73 17.61 -4.39
N SER A 21 17.23 17.57 -5.64
CA SER A 21 15.80 17.42 -5.93
C SER A 21 15.57 16.47 -7.12
N LEU A 22 15.13 15.24 -6.82
CA LEU A 22 14.71 14.26 -7.82
C LEU A 22 13.19 14.14 -7.91
N THR A 23 12.70 13.95 -9.12
CA THR A 23 11.34 13.43 -9.33
C THR A 23 11.27 11.95 -8.93
N HIS A 24 10.06 11.44 -8.70
CA HIS A 24 9.86 10.01 -8.42
C HIS A 24 10.37 9.12 -9.58
N GLU A 25 10.19 9.57 -10.82
CA GLU A 25 10.67 8.87 -12.02
C GLU A 25 12.20 8.78 -12.05
N GLN A 26 12.88 9.89 -11.81
CA GLN A 26 14.35 9.91 -11.73
C GLN A 26 14.88 9.01 -10.61
N ALA A 27 14.22 9.03 -9.44
CA ALA A 27 14.59 8.17 -8.33
C ALA A 27 14.40 6.68 -8.68
N LEU A 28 13.29 6.32 -9.31
CA LEU A 28 13.03 4.95 -9.76
C LEU A 28 14.06 4.51 -10.82
N GLN A 29 14.38 5.38 -11.80
CA GLN A 29 15.40 5.09 -12.81
C GLN A 29 16.77 4.81 -12.19
N LEU A 30 17.18 5.59 -11.18
CA LEU A 30 18.42 5.36 -10.45
C LEU A 30 18.43 4.00 -9.74
N ILE A 31 17.31 3.62 -9.10
CA ILE A 31 17.17 2.32 -8.45
C ILE A 31 17.30 1.18 -9.48
N LEU A 32 16.60 1.27 -10.60
CA LEU A 32 16.64 0.26 -11.66
C LEU A 32 18.05 0.12 -12.27
N ASN A 33 18.73 1.24 -12.50
CA ASN A 33 20.11 1.26 -12.96
C ASN A 33 21.07 0.62 -11.94
N ASP A 34 20.91 0.90 -10.64
CA ASP A 34 21.73 0.30 -9.59
C ASP A 34 21.52 -1.22 -9.51
N LEU A 35 20.29 -1.70 -9.63
CA LEU A 35 19.99 -3.13 -9.68
C LEU A 35 20.67 -3.83 -10.86
N SER A 36 20.66 -3.20 -12.04
CA SER A 36 21.34 -3.72 -13.25
C SER A 36 22.86 -3.70 -13.09
N ASN A 37 23.44 -2.59 -12.63
CA ASN A 37 24.88 -2.43 -12.42
C ASN A 37 25.44 -3.45 -11.40
N ARG A 38 24.65 -3.75 -10.36
CA ARG A 38 24.99 -4.77 -9.36
C ARG A 38 24.66 -6.18 -9.79
N LYS A 39 24.13 -6.37 -11.00
CA LYS A 39 23.75 -7.69 -11.54
C LYS A 39 22.73 -8.43 -10.68
N VAL A 40 21.86 -7.68 -9.97
CA VAL A 40 20.69 -8.23 -9.27
C VAL A 40 19.65 -8.67 -10.29
N ILE A 41 19.49 -7.87 -11.35
CA ILE A 41 18.76 -8.20 -12.57
C ILE A 41 19.70 -8.12 -13.76
N LYS A 42 19.44 -8.87 -14.83
CA LYS A 42 20.21 -8.80 -16.08
C LYS A 42 19.69 -7.70 -16.99
N ASN A 43 18.36 -7.58 -17.04
CA ASN A 43 17.63 -6.58 -17.80
C ASN A 43 16.31 -6.24 -17.05
N LEU A 44 15.58 -5.24 -17.52
CA LEU A 44 14.34 -4.80 -16.87
C LEU A 44 13.21 -5.83 -17.01
N GLU A 45 13.25 -6.67 -18.05
CA GLU A 45 12.28 -7.74 -18.30
C GLU A 45 12.36 -8.87 -17.25
N ASP A 46 13.43 -8.96 -16.49
CA ASP A 46 13.52 -9.89 -15.35
C ASP A 46 12.57 -9.52 -14.22
N ILE A 47 12.07 -8.27 -14.21
CA ILE A 47 11.07 -7.79 -13.25
C ILE A 47 9.68 -8.19 -13.76
N SER A 48 9.15 -9.29 -13.23
CA SER A 48 7.86 -9.84 -13.66
C SER A 48 6.65 -9.15 -12.99
N PHE A 49 6.84 -8.59 -11.79
CA PHE A 49 5.76 -7.99 -11.00
C PHE A 49 6.20 -6.73 -10.29
N VAL A 50 5.28 -5.74 -10.22
CA VAL A 50 5.44 -4.52 -9.42
C VAL A 50 4.25 -4.38 -8.48
N GLY A 51 4.51 -4.35 -7.17
CA GLY A 51 3.49 -4.08 -6.16
C GLY A 51 3.41 -2.59 -5.83
N HIS A 52 2.22 -2.01 -5.93
CA HIS A 52 1.93 -0.61 -5.62
C HIS A 52 1.08 -0.51 -4.37
N ARG A 53 1.60 0.12 -3.32
CA ARG A 53 0.79 0.48 -2.15
C ARG A 53 -0.10 1.66 -2.49
N ILE A 54 -1.40 1.47 -2.33
CA ILE A 54 -2.44 2.50 -2.48
C ILE A 54 -3.12 2.69 -1.12
N VAL A 55 -3.17 3.93 -0.66
CA VAL A 55 -3.68 4.20 0.69
C VAL A 55 -5.18 3.95 0.77
N HIS A 56 -5.96 4.41 -0.21
CA HIS A 56 -7.42 4.28 -0.15
C HIS A 56 -7.99 3.54 -1.36
N GLY A 57 -8.63 2.41 -1.11
CA GLY A 57 -9.33 1.61 -2.12
C GLY A 57 -10.85 1.75 -2.08
N GLY A 58 -11.39 2.65 -1.27
CA GLY A 58 -12.83 2.80 -1.08
C GLY A 58 -13.48 1.50 -0.61
N THR A 59 -14.68 1.26 -1.08
CA THR A 59 -15.39 -0.02 -0.93
C THR A 59 -15.16 -0.95 -2.12
N PHE A 60 -14.37 -0.52 -3.12
CA PHE A 60 -14.18 -1.24 -4.39
C PHE A 60 -13.22 -2.42 -4.25
N PHE A 61 -12.22 -2.31 -3.35
CA PHE A 61 -11.12 -3.26 -3.31
C PHE A 61 -10.96 -3.90 -1.93
N SER A 62 -11.12 -5.21 -1.86
CA SER A 62 -10.94 -6.03 -0.66
C SER A 62 -9.73 -6.97 -0.72
N LYS A 63 -8.97 -6.93 -1.83
CA LYS A 63 -7.80 -7.78 -2.08
C LYS A 63 -6.84 -7.10 -3.06
N PRO A 64 -5.58 -7.57 -3.16
CA PRO A 64 -4.66 -7.15 -4.21
C PRO A 64 -5.29 -7.33 -5.60
N THR A 65 -5.14 -6.33 -6.47
CA THR A 65 -5.83 -6.28 -7.76
C THR A 65 -4.83 -5.92 -8.86
N ILE A 66 -4.84 -6.66 -9.98
CA ILE A 66 -4.04 -6.31 -11.16
C ILE A 66 -4.55 -4.97 -11.69
N ILE A 67 -3.62 -4.06 -11.98
CA ILE A 67 -3.93 -2.73 -12.45
C ILE A 67 -4.32 -2.79 -13.93
N THR A 68 -5.49 -2.23 -14.23
CA THR A 68 -6.00 -1.94 -15.56
C THR A 68 -6.51 -0.51 -15.57
N GLU A 69 -6.84 0.06 -16.72
CA GLU A 69 -7.44 1.40 -16.80
C GLU A 69 -8.71 1.51 -15.93
N GLU A 70 -9.58 0.51 -15.95
CA GLU A 70 -10.79 0.48 -15.12
C GLU A 70 -10.45 0.52 -13.61
N VAL A 71 -9.39 -0.20 -13.20
CA VAL A 71 -8.93 -0.19 -11.81
C VAL A 71 -8.38 1.18 -11.44
N LEU A 72 -7.61 1.82 -12.32
CA LEU A 72 -7.08 3.17 -12.10
C LEU A 72 -8.19 4.23 -12.03
N GLU A 73 -9.22 4.12 -12.84
CA GLU A 73 -10.41 4.99 -12.75
C GLU A 73 -11.05 4.86 -11.37
N LYS A 74 -11.28 3.64 -10.87
CA LYS A 74 -11.83 3.41 -9.52
C LYS A 74 -10.91 3.94 -8.41
N ILE A 75 -9.58 3.78 -8.53
CA ILE A 75 -8.62 4.37 -7.58
C ILE A 75 -8.73 5.90 -7.61
N THR A 76 -8.89 6.49 -8.79
CA THR A 76 -9.03 7.94 -8.97
C THR A 76 -10.28 8.49 -8.29
N THR A 77 -11.40 7.76 -8.28
CA THR A 77 -12.60 8.19 -7.53
C THR A 77 -12.35 8.26 -6.02
N CYS A 78 -11.35 7.55 -5.50
CA CYS A 78 -10.96 7.61 -4.09
C CYS A 78 -10.01 8.78 -3.77
N ASN A 79 -9.66 9.65 -4.72
CA ASN A 79 -8.75 10.78 -4.48
C ASN A 79 -9.32 11.76 -3.45
N GLU A 80 -10.64 11.96 -3.42
CA GLU A 80 -11.29 12.82 -2.43
C GLU A 80 -11.17 12.28 -1.00
N LEU A 81 -11.08 10.94 -0.84
CA LEU A 81 -10.91 10.27 0.44
C LEU A 81 -9.45 10.25 0.91
N ALA A 82 -8.49 10.39 -0.01
CA ALA A 82 -7.06 10.41 0.29
C ALA A 82 -6.29 11.39 -0.62
N PRO A 83 -6.59 12.70 -0.57
CA PRO A 83 -6.10 13.68 -1.53
C PRO A 83 -4.58 13.88 -1.50
N LEU A 84 -3.93 13.60 -0.38
CA LEU A 84 -2.48 13.72 -0.23
C LEU A 84 -1.73 12.44 -0.65
N HIS A 85 -2.42 11.32 -0.84
CA HIS A 85 -1.79 10.01 -1.03
C HIS A 85 -2.13 9.36 -2.39
N ASN A 86 -3.42 9.23 -2.71
CA ASN A 86 -3.83 8.50 -3.91
C ASN A 86 -3.32 9.13 -5.22
N PRO A 87 -3.38 10.47 -5.42
CA PRO A 87 -2.83 11.08 -6.64
C PRO A 87 -1.33 10.79 -6.83
N VAL A 88 -0.55 10.81 -5.74
CA VAL A 88 0.88 10.46 -5.78
C VAL A 88 1.07 8.98 -6.09
N GLY A 89 0.23 8.11 -5.51
CA GLY A 89 0.23 6.68 -5.81
C GLY A 89 -0.06 6.38 -7.28
N ILE A 90 -1.06 7.05 -7.87
CA ILE A 90 -1.39 6.92 -9.31
C ILE A 90 -0.23 7.38 -10.19
N SER A 91 0.41 8.52 -9.85
CA SER A 91 1.59 8.99 -10.56
C SER A 91 2.73 7.97 -10.51
N GLY A 92 2.96 7.34 -9.34
CA GLY A 92 3.93 6.26 -9.18
C GLY A 92 3.62 5.02 -10.02
N ILE A 93 2.34 4.63 -10.11
CA ILE A 93 1.90 3.53 -11.00
C ILE A 93 2.26 3.86 -12.45
N ARG A 94 1.85 5.01 -12.97
CA ARG A 94 2.12 5.42 -14.35
C ARG A 94 3.61 5.48 -14.67
N CYS A 95 4.40 5.97 -13.73
CA CYS A 95 5.85 5.97 -13.86
C CYS A 95 6.41 4.54 -13.99
N CYS A 96 5.96 3.61 -13.14
CA CYS A 96 6.40 2.23 -13.20
C CYS A 96 5.92 1.51 -14.47
N GLU A 97 4.69 1.76 -14.95
CA GLU A 97 4.17 1.20 -16.21
C GLU A 97 5.03 1.64 -17.41
N ASN A 98 5.45 2.90 -17.43
CA ASN A 98 6.32 3.43 -18.49
C ASN A 98 7.72 2.80 -18.47
N LEU A 99 8.30 2.60 -17.29
CA LEU A 99 9.66 2.07 -17.15
C LEU A 99 9.73 0.54 -17.22
N LEU A 100 8.65 -0.14 -16.86
CA LEU A 100 8.55 -1.60 -16.76
C LEU A 100 7.30 -2.12 -17.47
N PRO A 101 7.15 -1.86 -18.79
CA PRO A 101 5.92 -2.17 -19.52
C PRO A 101 5.62 -3.68 -19.64
N SER A 102 6.62 -4.53 -19.43
CA SER A 102 6.47 -5.99 -19.46
C SER A 102 6.04 -6.59 -18.12
N ALA A 103 6.12 -5.81 -17.04
CA ALA A 103 5.76 -6.28 -15.71
C ALA A 103 4.24 -6.27 -15.47
N ILE A 104 3.76 -7.16 -14.62
CA ILE A 104 2.39 -7.12 -14.13
C ILE A 104 2.35 -6.17 -12.92
N HIS A 105 1.54 -5.11 -13.02
CA HIS A 105 1.37 -4.15 -11.95
C HIS A 105 0.18 -4.52 -11.06
N VAL A 106 0.38 -4.55 -9.75
CA VAL A 106 -0.63 -4.97 -8.76
C VAL A 106 -0.82 -3.89 -7.69
N ALA A 107 -2.03 -3.40 -7.54
CA ALA A 107 -2.41 -2.48 -6.46
C ALA A 107 -2.71 -3.27 -5.17
N VAL A 108 -2.16 -2.80 -4.05
CA VAL A 108 -2.38 -3.32 -2.71
C VAL A 108 -2.86 -2.19 -1.82
N PHE A 109 -4.04 -2.34 -1.23
CA PHE A 109 -4.76 -1.25 -0.58
C PHE A 109 -4.65 -1.34 0.95
N ASP A 110 -4.35 -0.21 1.60
CA ASP A 110 -4.32 -0.15 3.07
C ASP A 110 -5.71 -0.42 3.68
N THR A 111 -6.78 -0.08 2.97
CA THR A 111 -8.16 -0.29 3.42
C THR A 111 -8.68 -1.72 3.22
N ALA A 112 -8.00 -2.54 2.40
CA ALA A 112 -8.54 -3.85 1.98
C ALA A 112 -8.74 -4.83 3.14
N PHE A 113 -7.81 -4.91 4.09
CA PHE A 113 -7.89 -5.80 5.24
C PHE A 113 -9.08 -5.47 6.15
N HIS A 114 -9.48 -4.20 6.18
CA HIS A 114 -10.55 -3.67 7.01
C HIS A 114 -11.95 -3.81 6.39
N GLN A 115 -12.07 -4.32 5.16
CA GLN A 115 -13.38 -4.57 4.53
C GLN A 115 -14.20 -5.66 5.26
N THR A 116 -13.60 -6.38 6.21
CA THR A 116 -14.27 -7.37 7.05
C THR A 116 -14.86 -6.78 8.34
N ILE A 117 -14.64 -5.50 8.63
CA ILE A 117 -15.23 -4.83 9.80
C ILE A 117 -16.76 -4.84 9.65
N PRO A 118 -17.49 -5.34 10.66
CA PRO A 118 -18.96 -5.39 10.59
C PRO A 118 -19.58 -3.98 10.61
N GLU A 119 -20.78 -3.85 10.04
CA GLU A 119 -21.47 -2.58 9.85
C GLU A 119 -21.62 -1.78 11.14
N ILE A 120 -21.97 -2.43 12.24
CA ILE A 120 -22.09 -1.80 13.55
C ILE A 120 -20.80 -1.10 14.03
N ASN A 121 -19.64 -1.52 13.52
CA ASN A 121 -18.34 -0.99 13.89
C ASN A 121 -17.80 0.01 12.85
N PHE A 122 -18.24 -0.04 11.59
CA PHE A 122 -17.78 0.90 10.58
C PHE A 122 -18.72 2.11 10.38
N ARG A 123 -19.99 2.02 10.77
CA ARG A 123 -20.90 3.17 10.70
C ARG A 123 -20.64 4.15 11.85
N TYR A 124 -20.72 5.44 11.52
CA TYR A 124 -20.79 6.49 12.52
C TYR A 124 -22.23 6.71 12.96
N ALA A 125 -22.44 7.20 14.18
CA ALA A 125 -23.76 7.60 14.68
C ALA A 125 -24.17 8.99 14.12
N ILE A 126 -24.34 9.06 12.82
CA ILE A 126 -24.69 10.26 12.04
C ILE A 126 -25.85 9.92 11.11
N PRO A 127 -26.56 10.91 10.51
CA PRO A 127 -27.64 10.65 9.56
C PRO A 127 -27.22 9.75 8.41
N ASP A 128 -28.12 8.86 7.96
CA ASP A 128 -27.85 7.89 6.90
C ASP A 128 -27.39 8.53 5.58
N SER A 129 -27.87 9.74 5.27
CA SER A 129 -27.43 10.48 4.07
C SER A 129 -25.93 10.73 4.00
N TRP A 130 -25.23 10.77 5.13
CA TRP A 130 -23.78 10.89 5.18
C TRP A 130 -23.11 9.55 4.88
N TYR A 131 -23.68 8.47 5.39
CA TYR A 131 -23.21 7.12 5.04
C TYR A 131 -23.40 6.84 3.55
N ASP A 132 -24.55 7.23 2.99
CA ASP A 132 -24.85 7.08 1.56
C ASP A 132 -23.88 7.89 0.67
N SER A 133 -23.33 8.99 1.21
CA SER A 133 -22.27 9.78 0.56
C SER A 133 -20.85 9.22 0.79
N GLY A 134 -20.70 8.05 1.41
CA GLY A 134 -19.44 7.36 1.60
C GLY A 134 -18.71 7.66 2.92
N ILE A 135 -19.34 8.40 3.86
CA ILE A 135 -18.73 8.71 5.15
C ILE A 135 -18.93 7.54 6.12
N ARG A 136 -17.87 6.77 6.28
CA ARG A 136 -17.78 5.58 7.13
C ARG A 136 -16.33 5.34 7.58
N LYS A 137 -16.14 4.47 8.54
CA LYS A 137 -14.79 3.99 8.88
C LYS A 137 -14.30 3.04 7.80
N TYR A 138 -13.11 3.32 7.25
CA TYR A 138 -12.43 2.48 6.28
C TYR A 138 -11.28 1.70 6.91
N GLY A 139 -10.43 2.38 7.67
CA GLY A 139 -9.24 1.82 8.29
C GLY A 139 -8.04 1.80 7.34
N PHE A 140 -6.85 1.94 7.93
CA PHE A 140 -5.59 2.03 7.19
C PHE A 140 -4.54 1.09 7.78
N HIS A 141 -3.35 1.04 7.18
CA HIS A 141 -2.27 0.10 7.51
C HIS A 141 -2.68 -1.37 7.37
N GLY A 142 -3.74 -1.64 6.61
CA GLY A 142 -4.30 -3.00 6.43
C GLY A 142 -3.30 -3.98 5.86
N THR A 143 -2.39 -3.54 4.98
CA THR A 143 -1.29 -4.36 4.45
C THR A 143 -0.39 -4.87 5.57
N SER A 144 -0.05 -4.00 6.54
CA SER A 144 0.72 -4.37 7.72
C SER A 144 -0.03 -5.38 8.60
N TYR A 145 -1.30 -5.14 8.87
CA TYR A 145 -2.12 -6.05 9.70
C TYR A 145 -2.36 -7.41 9.04
N SER A 146 -2.61 -7.43 7.75
CA SER A 146 -2.71 -8.67 6.97
C SER A 146 -1.43 -9.50 7.06
N TYR A 147 -0.28 -8.85 6.91
CA TYR A 147 1.03 -9.49 7.06
C TYR A 147 1.23 -10.04 8.47
N LEU A 148 1.00 -9.21 9.51
CA LEU A 148 1.15 -9.61 10.91
C LEU A 148 0.22 -10.76 11.27
N THR A 149 -1.04 -10.74 10.82
CA THR A 149 -2.01 -11.82 11.03
C THR A 149 -1.50 -13.14 10.48
N ARG A 150 -0.99 -13.14 9.25
CA ARG A 150 -0.44 -14.32 8.61
C ARG A 150 0.82 -14.83 9.30
N VAL A 151 1.76 -13.93 9.62
CA VAL A 151 3.03 -14.30 10.26
C VAL A 151 2.80 -14.84 11.67
N LEU A 152 1.94 -14.20 12.47
CA LEU A 152 1.60 -14.67 13.80
C LEU A 152 0.89 -16.03 13.73
N GLY A 153 -0.09 -16.18 12.82
CA GLY A 153 -0.79 -17.44 12.62
C GLY A 153 0.16 -18.59 12.31
N ASN A 154 1.08 -18.38 11.38
CA ASN A 154 2.10 -19.37 11.02
C ASN A 154 3.01 -19.70 12.22
N LYS A 155 3.43 -18.68 12.99
CA LYS A 155 4.34 -18.86 14.12
C LYS A 155 3.73 -19.67 15.26
N ILE A 156 2.43 -19.53 15.51
CA ILE A 156 1.71 -20.26 16.58
C ILE A 156 0.95 -21.48 16.08
N GLY A 157 1.04 -21.81 14.77
CA GLY A 157 0.36 -22.97 14.17
C GLY A 157 -1.16 -22.85 14.12
N LYS A 158 -1.72 -21.63 14.06
CA LYS A 158 -3.16 -21.35 13.99
C LYS A 158 -3.45 -20.40 12.84
N GLN A 159 -4.44 -20.74 11.99
CA GLN A 159 -4.85 -19.83 10.90
C GLN A 159 -5.86 -18.77 11.36
N ASN A 160 -6.80 -19.15 12.21
CA ASN A 160 -7.84 -18.27 12.73
C ASN A 160 -7.42 -17.72 14.10
N ILE A 161 -6.69 -16.62 14.08
CA ILE A 161 -6.20 -15.97 15.29
C ILE A 161 -7.10 -14.83 15.74
N SER A 162 -7.17 -14.60 17.05
CA SER A 162 -7.70 -13.38 17.63
C SER A 162 -6.57 -12.63 18.33
N ALA A 163 -6.39 -11.36 17.98
CA ALA A 163 -5.27 -10.56 18.45
C ALA A 163 -5.60 -9.06 18.40
N VAL A 164 -4.91 -8.29 19.24
CA VAL A 164 -4.79 -6.85 19.09
C VAL A 164 -3.41 -6.57 18.52
N MET A 165 -3.37 -5.84 17.42
CA MET A 165 -2.14 -5.53 16.68
C MET A 165 -1.94 -4.02 16.63
N ALA A 166 -0.70 -3.56 16.79
CA ALA A 166 -0.34 -2.16 16.66
C ALA A 166 0.65 -1.96 15.51
N HIS A 167 0.36 -0.97 14.68
CA HIS A 167 1.30 -0.40 13.72
C HIS A 167 1.76 0.95 14.28
N ILE A 168 3.04 1.04 14.64
CA ILE A 168 3.61 2.23 15.27
C ILE A 168 4.75 2.75 14.40
N GLY A 169 4.54 3.92 13.82
CA GLY A 169 5.48 4.60 12.94
C GLY A 169 5.18 6.09 12.92
N GLN A 170 5.44 6.75 11.81
CA GLN A 170 5.02 8.13 11.61
C GLN A 170 3.48 8.26 11.69
N GLY A 171 2.75 7.28 11.12
CA GLY A 171 1.34 7.05 11.42
C GLY A 171 1.21 5.92 12.44
N THR A 172 0.24 6.01 13.34
CA THR A 172 0.00 4.99 14.38
C THR A 172 -1.45 4.56 14.36
N SER A 173 -1.68 3.24 14.37
CA SER A 173 -3.02 2.66 14.52
C SER A 173 -2.97 1.35 15.30
N ILE A 174 -4.13 0.96 15.84
CA ILE A 174 -4.36 -0.33 16.50
C ILE A 174 -5.52 -1.02 15.80
N CYS A 175 -5.40 -2.32 15.59
CA CYS A 175 -6.42 -3.14 14.94
C CYS A 175 -6.79 -4.33 15.84
N ALA A 176 -8.09 -4.53 16.04
CA ALA A 176 -8.63 -5.76 16.62
C ALA A 176 -8.89 -6.76 15.49
N VAL A 177 -8.31 -7.94 15.64
CA VAL A 177 -8.46 -9.07 14.72
C VAL A 177 -9.19 -10.19 15.45
N SER A 178 -10.23 -10.74 14.84
CA SER A 178 -10.95 -11.92 15.32
C SER A 178 -11.05 -12.93 14.18
N GLU A 179 -10.71 -14.18 14.46
CA GLU A 179 -10.71 -15.26 13.47
C GLU A 179 -9.95 -14.91 12.17
N GLY A 180 -8.83 -14.18 12.31
CA GLY A 180 -8.01 -13.76 11.18
C GLY A 180 -8.54 -12.56 10.38
N LYS A 181 -9.65 -11.94 10.80
CA LYS A 181 -10.34 -10.82 10.13
C LYS A 181 -10.28 -9.57 10.99
N SER A 182 -10.14 -8.40 10.36
CA SER A 182 -10.29 -7.12 11.03
C SER A 182 -11.73 -6.94 11.51
N VAL A 183 -11.91 -6.61 12.80
CA VAL A 183 -13.24 -6.32 13.38
C VAL A 183 -13.33 -4.89 13.90
N TYR A 184 -12.20 -4.22 14.11
CA TYR A 184 -12.13 -2.82 14.51
C TYR A 184 -10.73 -2.24 14.24
N THR A 185 -10.65 -0.94 14.02
CA THR A 185 -9.38 -0.21 13.90
C THR A 185 -9.51 1.20 14.47
N SER A 186 -8.41 1.75 14.98
CA SER A 186 -8.37 3.09 15.59
C SER A 186 -8.09 4.23 14.60
N MET A 187 -7.70 3.93 13.36
CA MET A 187 -7.53 4.92 12.29
C MET A 187 -8.66 4.69 11.28
N GLU A 188 -9.65 5.58 11.26
CA GLU A 188 -10.98 5.26 10.78
C GLU A 188 -11.28 5.81 9.38
N PHE A 189 -11.15 7.16 9.17
CA PHE A 189 -11.56 7.86 7.94
C PHE A 189 -10.42 8.69 7.37
#